data_87edd4a564efccb3bf521f8de3f28dbf
#
_entry.id   87edd4a564efccb3bf521f8de3f28dbf
#
_cell.length_a   1.000
_cell.length_b   1.000
_cell.length_c   1.000
_cell.angle_alpha   90.00
_cell.angle_beta   90.00
_cell.angle_gamma   90.00
#
_symmetry.space_group_name_H-M   'P 1'
#
loop_
_entity.id
_entity.type
_entity.pdbx_description
1 polymer ?
#
loop_
_entity_poly.entity_id
_entity_poly.type
_entity_poly.pdbx_seq_one_letter_code
_entity_poly.pdbx_strand_id
1 'polypeptide(L)'
;SWVKFNMAMILPANTADENVTMMLSTPEEIIAEARAGRMFILVDDEDRENEGDLIIPAEFASTNMINFMAKEGRGLICLALESHRCDQLGLPMMVTRNTSRHETAFTVSIEAREGVTTGISAADRAKTIAVAVDDDTHAHDIATPGHVFPLRAKEGGVLVRAGHTEAAVDISKLAGLKGA
;
A
#
# COMPACT_ATOMS: atom_id res chain seq x y z
N SER A 1 1.77 -25.93 -2.17
CA SER A 1 2.05 -25.33 -0.87
C SER A 1 1.32 -24.00 -0.82
N TRP A 2 0.41 -23.83 0.12
CA TRP A 2 -0.31 -22.59 0.35
C TRP A 2 0.67 -21.56 0.89
N VAL A 3 0.74 -20.38 0.27
CA VAL A 3 1.48 -19.24 0.81
C VAL A 3 0.76 -18.85 2.11
N LYS A 4 1.40 -19.04 3.24
CA LYS A 4 0.90 -18.58 4.54
C LYS A 4 1.20 -17.09 4.63
N PHE A 5 0.21 -16.25 4.41
CA PHE A 5 0.22 -14.90 4.94
C PHE A 5 -0.33 -14.97 6.37
N ASN A 6 0.48 -14.60 7.33
CA ASN A 6 0.01 -14.35 8.68
C ASN A 6 -0.59 -12.94 8.68
N MET A 7 -1.92 -12.84 8.72
CA MET A 7 -2.61 -11.55 8.75
C MET A 7 -2.84 -11.15 10.19
N ALA A 8 -2.30 -10.04 10.60
CA ALA A 8 -2.45 -9.51 11.95
C ALA A 8 -3.58 -8.49 12.05
N MET A 9 -4.11 -8.41 13.19
CA MET A 9 -5.35 -7.87 13.70
C MET A 9 -5.44 -6.34 13.73
N ILE A 10 -6.69 -5.86 13.75
CA ILE A 10 -7.13 -4.54 14.18
C ILE A 10 -6.91 -4.41 15.69
N LEU A 11 -6.12 -3.41 16.11
CA LEU A 11 -6.03 -3.04 17.52
C LEU A 11 -7.27 -2.21 17.90
N PRO A 12 -8.09 -2.62 18.86
CA PRO A 12 -9.02 -1.70 19.49
C PRO A 12 -8.24 -0.62 20.23
N ALA A 13 -8.68 0.62 20.10
CA ALA A 13 -8.02 1.81 20.64
C ALA A 13 -8.13 1.90 22.18
N ASN A 14 -7.82 0.87 22.91
CA ASN A 14 -7.56 0.93 24.38
C ASN A 14 -7.40 -0.46 24.97
N THR A 15 -6.19 -0.99 25.04
CA THR A 15 -5.87 -2.02 26.05
C THR A 15 -4.39 -1.91 26.43
N ALA A 16 -4.16 -1.41 27.63
CA ALA A 16 -2.90 -1.57 28.36
C ALA A 16 -2.92 -2.94 29.05
N ASP A 17 -2.92 -4.03 28.31
CA ASP A 17 -2.78 -5.38 28.84
C ASP A 17 -1.57 -6.06 28.20
N GLU A 18 -0.57 -6.34 29.01
CA GLU A 18 0.73 -6.91 28.64
C GLU A 18 0.67 -8.39 28.20
N ASN A 19 -0.51 -8.96 27.96
CA ASN A 19 -0.72 -10.35 27.53
C ASN A 19 -1.69 -10.47 26.36
N VAL A 20 -1.54 -9.64 25.33
CA VAL A 20 -2.28 -9.84 24.08
C VAL A 20 -1.57 -10.92 23.28
N THR A 21 -2.06 -12.16 23.35
CA THR A 21 -1.73 -13.15 22.32
C THR A 21 -2.25 -12.62 20.99
N MET A 22 -1.38 -12.24 20.07
CA MET A 22 -1.77 -11.78 18.74
C MET A 22 -2.51 -12.92 18.04
N MET A 23 -3.83 -12.82 17.97
CA MET A 23 -4.63 -13.70 17.14
C MET A 23 -4.64 -13.13 15.73
N LEU A 24 -4.15 -13.91 14.78
CA LEU A 24 -4.19 -13.55 13.38
C LEU A 24 -5.63 -13.63 12.86
N SER A 25 -6.07 -12.61 12.15
CA SER A 25 -7.36 -12.60 11.46
C SER A 25 -7.36 -13.54 10.25
N THR A 26 -8.53 -14.01 9.87
CA THR A 26 -8.68 -14.79 8.63
C THR A 26 -8.59 -13.87 7.40
N PRO A 27 -8.25 -14.41 6.21
CA PRO A 27 -8.28 -13.64 4.97
C PRO A 27 -9.64 -12.98 4.70
N GLU A 28 -10.73 -13.68 5.01
CA GLU A 28 -12.10 -13.20 4.82
C GLU A 28 -12.40 -11.98 5.71
N GLU A 29 -11.94 -12.00 6.96
CA GLU A 29 -12.07 -10.87 7.88
C GLU A 29 -11.31 -9.64 7.35
N ILE A 30 -10.07 -9.83 6.88
CA ILE A 30 -9.27 -8.72 6.32
C ILE A 30 -9.89 -8.16 5.03
N ILE A 31 -10.40 -9.02 4.15
CA ILE A 31 -11.11 -8.58 2.94
C ILE A 31 -12.38 -7.78 3.32
N ALA A 32 -13.09 -8.17 4.38
CA ALA A 32 -14.25 -7.42 4.86
C ALA A 32 -13.85 -6.05 5.44
N GLU A 33 -12.72 -5.96 6.17
CA GLU A 33 -12.17 -4.70 6.66
C GLU A 33 -11.76 -3.78 5.51
N ALA A 34 -11.04 -4.31 4.52
CA ALA A 34 -10.65 -3.58 3.32
C ALA A 34 -11.87 -3.02 2.57
N ARG A 35 -12.90 -3.87 2.36
CA ARG A 35 -14.16 -3.46 1.72
C ARG A 35 -14.88 -2.34 2.48
N ALA A 36 -14.78 -2.34 3.79
CA ALA A 36 -15.37 -1.32 4.66
C ALA A 36 -14.50 -0.04 4.77
N GLY A 37 -13.36 0.03 4.08
CA GLY A 37 -12.45 1.17 4.13
C GLY A 37 -11.69 1.30 5.45
N ARG A 38 -11.51 0.20 6.17
CA ARG A 38 -10.76 0.20 7.41
C ARG A 38 -9.33 -0.28 7.19
N MET A 39 -8.41 0.34 7.92
CA MET A 39 -6.98 0.02 7.92
C MET A 39 -6.75 -1.30 8.65
N PHE A 40 -5.82 -2.09 8.15
CA PHE A 40 -5.38 -3.34 8.76
C PHE A 40 -3.85 -3.42 8.75
N ILE A 41 -3.29 -4.36 9.51
CA ILE A 41 -1.86 -4.64 9.49
C ILE A 41 -1.66 -5.95 8.74
N LEU A 42 -0.78 -5.92 7.77
CA LEU A 42 -0.31 -7.09 7.05
C LEU A 42 1.07 -7.47 7.58
N VAL A 43 1.23 -8.71 8.02
CA VAL A 43 2.52 -9.24 8.46
C VAL A 43 2.95 -10.39 7.55
N ASP A 44 4.23 -10.51 7.32
CA ASP A 44 4.79 -11.63 6.62
C ASP A 44 5.48 -12.63 7.57
N ASP A 45 5.99 -13.70 7.00
CA ASP A 45 6.62 -14.79 7.74
C ASP A 45 7.90 -14.28 8.46
N GLU A 46 8.17 -14.82 9.66
CA GLU A 46 9.38 -14.54 10.43
C GLU A 46 10.66 -14.87 9.64
N ASP A 47 10.59 -15.87 8.77
CA ASP A 47 11.70 -16.29 7.92
C ASP A 47 11.91 -15.39 6.68
N ARG A 48 10.99 -14.40 6.43
CA ARG A 48 11.07 -13.48 5.29
C ARG A 48 11.56 -12.09 5.72
N GLU A 49 10.68 -11.15 5.91
CA GLU A 49 11.01 -9.78 6.34
C GLU A 49 10.72 -9.58 7.83
N ASN A 50 9.77 -10.36 8.37
CA ASN A 50 9.29 -10.24 9.75
C ASN A 50 8.88 -8.81 10.09
N GLU A 51 8.17 -8.17 9.15
CA GLU A 51 7.70 -6.80 9.26
C GLU A 51 6.18 -6.75 9.19
N GLY A 52 5.60 -5.72 9.78
CA GLY A 52 4.19 -5.42 9.70
C GLY A 52 3.96 -4.07 9.04
N ASP A 53 3.14 -4.06 7.97
CA ASP A 53 2.78 -2.85 7.25
C ASP A 53 1.34 -2.43 7.56
N LEU A 54 1.13 -1.13 7.80
CA LEU A 54 -0.19 -0.53 7.84
C LEU A 54 -0.73 -0.42 6.40
N ILE A 55 -1.86 -1.06 6.15
CA ILE A 55 -2.48 -1.10 4.82
C ILE A 55 -3.87 -0.49 4.84
N ILE A 56 -4.18 0.31 3.85
CA ILE A 56 -5.52 0.78 3.53
C ILE A 56 -5.71 0.75 2.01
N PRO A 57 -6.85 0.28 1.48
CA PRO A 57 -7.12 0.41 0.05
C PRO A 57 -7.06 1.88 -0.38
N ALA A 58 -6.40 2.15 -1.50
CA ALA A 58 -6.08 3.51 -1.91
C ALA A 58 -7.32 4.40 -2.13
N GLU A 59 -8.47 3.84 -2.49
CA GLU A 59 -9.74 4.57 -2.58
C GLU A 59 -10.18 5.20 -1.25
N PHE A 60 -9.70 4.69 -0.12
CA PHE A 60 -9.99 5.18 1.23
C PHE A 60 -8.81 5.93 1.87
N ALA A 61 -7.74 6.20 1.13
CA ALA A 61 -6.54 6.89 1.60
C ALA A 61 -6.78 8.39 1.83
N SER A 62 -7.65 8.72 2.79
CA SER A 62 -7.96 10.10 3.17
C SER A 62 -6.78 10.78 3.87
N THR A 63 -6.84 12.10 3.99
CA THR A 63 -5.87 12.89 4.76
C THR A 63 -5.67 12.35 6.17
N ASN A 64 -6.75 11.94 6.85
CA ASN A 64 -6.65 11.40 8.22
C ASN A 64 -5.93 10.06 8.25
N MET A 65 -6.17 9.18 7.26
CA MET A 65 -5.50 7.88 7.16
C MET A 65 -4.00 8.06 6.86
N ILE A 66 -3.66 8.93 5.93
CA ILE A 66 -2.25 9.24 5.63
C ILE A 66 -1.55 9.89 6.83
N ASN A 67 -2.22 10.80 7.53
CA ASN A 67 -1.69 11.36 8.76
C ASN A 67 -1.45 10.31 9.85
N PHE A 68 -2.39 9.37 10.01
CA PHE A 68 -2.24 8.25 10.95
C PHE A 68 -1.02 7.39 10.57
N MET A 69 -0.89 6.99 9.31
CA MET A 69 0.25 6.22 8.83
C MET A 69 1.58 6.94 9.10
N ALA A 70 1.66 8.23 8.79
CA ALA A 70 2.87 9.02 9.00
C ALA A 70 3.24 9.16 10.47
N LYS A 71 2.25 9.35 11.34
CA LYS A 71 2.45 9.59 12.77
C LYS A 71 2.74 8.29 13.53
N GLU A 72 1.93 7.28 13.34
CA GLU A 72 1.98 6.03 14.11
C GLU A 72 2.91 4.98 13.46
N GLY A 73 2.84 4.83 12.13
CA GLY A 73 3.68 3.89 11.39
C GLY A 73 5.12 4.38 11.22
N ARG A 74 5.33 5.70 11.13
CA ARG A 74 6.66 6.36 11.04
C ARG A 74 7.55 5.86 9.89
N GLY A 75 7.01 5.04 9.02
CA GLY A 75 7.68 4.49 7.85
C GLY A 75 7.46 5.31 6.59
N LEU A 76 7.90 4.77 5.47
CA LEU A 76 7.67 5.35 4.16
C LEU A 76 6.25 5.05 3.69
N ILE A 77 5.53 6.08 3.22
CA ILE A 77 4.22 5.89 2.61
C ILE A 77 4.39 5.50 1.16
N CYS A 78 4.03 4.26 0.86
CA CYS A 78 4.10 3.66 -0.46
C CYS A 78 2.70 3.47 -1.04
N LEU A 79 2.60 3.42 -2.37
CA LEU A 79 1.37 3.14 -3.10
C LEU A 79 1.57 1.88 -3.95
N ALA A 80 1.05 0.74 -3.46
CA ALA A 80 1.03 -0.48 -4.26
C ALA A 80 0.10 -0.29 -5.46
N LEU A 81 0.58 -0.59 -6.66
CA LEU A 81 -0.17 -0.46 -7.91
C LEU A 81 -0.03 -1.72 -8.76
N GLU A 82 -1.09 -2.08 -9.45
CA GLU A 82 -1.01 -3.07 -10.52
C GLU A 82 -0.02 -2.63 -11.61
N SER A 83 0.65 -3.60 -12.22
CA SER A 83 1.68 -3.35 -13.24
C SER A 83 1.16 -2.48 -14.39
N HIS A 84 -0.04 -2.79 -14.90
CA HIS A 84 -0.65 -2.03 -16.00
C HIS A 84 -0.93 -0.57 -15.60
N ARG A 85 -1.27 -0.31 -14.33
CA ARG A 85 -1.51 1.07 -13.86
C ARG A 85 -0.23 1.88 -13.84
N CYS A 86 0.88 1.28 -13.43
CA CYS A 86 2.19 1.93 -13.54
C CYS A 86 2.53 2.28 -15.01
N ASP A 87 2.19 1.41 -15.96
CA ASP A 87 2.41 1.67 -17.39
C ASP A 87 1.52 2.80 -17.91
N GLN A 88 0.23 2.84 -17.55
CA GLN A 88 -0.69 3.92 -17.91
C GLN A 88 -0.24 5.29 -17.40
N LEU A 89 0.32 5.32 -16.19
CA LEU A 89 0.87 6.55 -15.60
C LEU A 89 2.28 6.87 -16.09
N GLY A 90 2.88 6.02 -16.93
CA GLY A 90 4.21 6.22 -17.47
C GLY A 90 5.32 6.21 -16.41
N LEU A 91 5.19 5.39 -15.38
CA LEU A 91 6.12 5.35 -14.26
C LEU A 91 7.29 4.40 -14.52
N PRO A 92 8.50 4.89 -14.78
CA PRO A 92 9.68 4.04 -14.88
C PRO A 92 10.08 3.52 -13.49
N MET A 93 10.82 2.41 -13.48
CA MET A 93 11.44 1.92 -12.25
C MET A 93 12.44 2.94 -11.71
N MET A 94 12.53 3.04 -10.38
CA MET A 94 13.45 3.97 -9.71
C MET A 94 14.92 3.72 -10.08
N VAL A 95 15.27 2.46 -10.31
CA VAL A 95 16.62 2.04 -10.68
C VAL A 95 16.59 1.07 -11.85
N THR A 96 17.62 1.09 -12.68
CA THR A 96 17.79 0.15 -13.79
C THR A 96 18.23 -1.24 -13.31
N ARG A 97 18.90 -1.31 -12.18
CA ARG A 97 19.33 -2.56 -11.53
C ARG A 97 18.97 -2.51 -10.06
N ASN A 98 17.99 -3.33 -9.67
CA ASN A 98 17.62 -3.47 -8.26
C ASN A 98 18.63 -4.38 -7.54
N THR A 99 19.23 -3.86 -6.48
CA THR A 99 20.19 -4.56 -5.62
C THR A 99 19.70 -4.70 -4.18
N SER A 100 18.43 -4.33 -3.91
CA SER A 100 17.84 -4.51 -2.59
C SER A 100 17.62 -5.99 -2.29
N ARG A 101 17.67 -6.35 -1.01
CA ARG A 101 17.59 -7.74 -0.55
C ARG A 101 16.33 -8.48 -1.03
N HIS A 102 15.19 -7.78 -1.04
CA HIS A 102 13.89 -8.34 -1.41
C HIS A 102 13.40 -7.85 -2.76
N GLU A 103 14.25 -7.13 -3.50
CA GLU A 103 13.96 -6.60 -4.84
C GLU A 103 12.65 -5.81 -4.92
N THR A 104 12.34 -5.04 -3.86
CA THR A 104 11.14 -4.18 -3.81
C THR A 104 11.08 -3.29 -5.04
N ALA A 105 9.98 -3.39 -5.78
CA ALA A 105 9.85 -2.81 -7.12
C ALA A 105 9.39 -1.33 -7.06
N PHE A 106 10.22 -0.47 -6.48
CA PHE A 106 9.99 0.97 -6.50
C PHE A 106 9.98 1.53 -7.92
N THR A 107 8.96 2.31 -8.24
CA THR A 107 9.01 3.24 -9.37
C THR A 107 9.63 4.57 -8.92
N VAL A 108 9.77 5.52 -9.85
CA VAL A 108 10.04 6.92 -9.45
C VAL A 108 8.93 7.40 -8.52
N SER A 109 9.29 8.25 -7.56
CA SER A 109 8.30 8.88 -6.67
C SER A 109 7.44 9.87 -7.45
N ILE A 110 6.21 10.07 -6.98
CA ILE A 110 5.19 10.85 -7.68
C ILE A 110 4.61 11.98 -6.83
N GLU A 111 4.04 12.95 -7.54
CA GLU A 111 3.22 14.02 -7.01
C GLU A 111 2.01 14.24 -7.92
N ALA A 112 0.85 14.63 -7.39
CA ALA A 112 -0.19 15.17 -8.25
C ALA A 112 0.30 16.48 -8.86
N ARG A 113 0.09 16.68 -10.18
CA ARG A 113 0.54 17.91 -10.84
C ARG A 113 -0.21 19.14 -10.35
N GLU A 114 -1.48 18.95 -9.98
CA GLU A 114 -2.36 20.02 -9.52
C GLU A 114 -3.03 19.70 -8.18
N GLY A 115 -3.41 20.71 -7.45
CA GLY A 115 -4.15 20.61 -6.20
C GLY A 115 -3.31 20.20 -4.98
N VAL A 116 -1.99 20.36 -5.07
CA VAL A 116 -1.05 20.16 -3.97
C VAL A 116 -0.20 21.43 -3.74
N THR A 117 0.41 21.54 -2.57
CA THR A 117 1.36 22.61 -2.23
C THR A 117 2.79 22.11 -2.44
N THR A 118 3.50 21.76 -1.36
CA THR A 118 4.86 21.18 -1.44
C THR A 118 4.85 19.66 -1.67
N GLY A 119 3.70 19.00 -1.53
CA GLY A 119 3.51 17.57 -1.75
C GLY A 119 3.67 16.68 -0.52
N ILE A 120 4.35 17.16 0.53
CA ILE A 120 4.70 16.34 1.69
C ILE A 120 3.59 16.25 2.74
N SER A 121 2.65 17.19 2.81
CA SER A 121 1.58 17.15 3.80
C SER A 121 0.72 15.89 3.65
N ALA A 122 0.03 15.48 4.72
CA ALA A 122 -0.89 14.35 4.62
C ALA A 122 -2.00 14.60 3.59
N ALA A 123 -2.47 15.85 3.49
CA ALA A 123 -3.46 16.26 2.50
C ALA A 123 -2.92 16.16 1.06
N ASP A 124 -1.70 16.64 0.83
CA ASP A 124 -1.07 16.58 -0.50
C ASP A 124 -0.82 15.14 -0.93
N ARG A 125 -0.32 14.28 -0.02
CA ARG A 125 -0.10 12.85 -0.34
C ARG A 125 -1.40 12.10 -0.57
N ALA A 126 -2.44 12.37 0.21
CA ALA A 126 -3.79 11.82 -0.03
C ALA A 126 -4.33 12.26 -1.41
N LYS A 127 -4.14 13.53 -1.79
CA LYS A 127 -4.49 14.04 -3.13
C LYS A 127 -3.71 13.32 -4.22
N THR A 128 -2.42 13.14 -4.05
CA THR A 128 -1.56 12.43 -5.02
C THR A 128 -2.02 10.98 -5.21
N ILE A 129 -2.35 10.29 -4.11
CA ILE A 129 -2.87 8.91 -4.16
C ILE A 129 -4.21 8.88 -4.90
N ALA A 130 -5.15 9.77 -4.56
CA ALA A 130 -6.45 9.85 -5.21
C ALA A 130 -6.32 10.07 -6.73
N VAL A 131 -5.44 10.97 -7.16
CA VAL A 131 -5.14 11.21 -8.58
C VAL A 131 -4.53 9.94 -9.22
N ALA A 132 -3.56 9.31 -8.57
CA ALA A 132 -2.87 8.15 -9.15
C ALA A 132 -3.79 6.93 -9.37
N VAL A 133 -4.85 6.76 -8.58
CA VAL A 133 -5.79 5.64 -8.69
C VAL A 133 -7.08 5.96 -9.45
N ASP A 134 -7.28 7.20 -9.85
CA ASP A 134 -8.42 7.62 -10.66
C ASP A 134 -8.25 7.11 -12.10
N ASP A 135 -9.27 6.42 -12.62
CA ASP A 135 -9.23 5.80 -13.95
C ASP A 135 -9.09 6.83 -15.10
N ASP A 136 -9.58 8.05 -14.86
CA ASP A 136 -9.49 9.15 -15.84
C ASP A 136 -8.13 9.87 -15.82
N THR A 137 -7.25 9.52 -14.89
CA THR A 137 -5.91 10.11 -14.76
C THR A 137 -4.91 9.46 -15.73
N HIS A 138 -4.11 10.30 -16.38
CA HIS A 138 -3.07 9.96 -17.31
C HIS A 138 -1.69 10.43 -16.83
N ALA A 139 -0.65 10.05 -17.56
CA ALA A 139 0.73 10.40 -17.20
C ALA A 139 0.96 11.93 -17.04
N HIS A 140 0.23 12.77 -17.77
CA HIS A 140 0.38 14.22 -17.67
C HIS A 140 -0.19 14.84 -16.40
N ASP A 141 -1.03 14.11 -15.64
CA ASP A 141 -1.58 14.55 -14.37
C ASP A 141 -0.64 14.29 -13.19
N ILE A 142 0.42 13.54 -13.45
CA ILE A 142 1.44 13.14 -12.48
C ILE A 142 2.73 13.92 -12.75
N ALA A 143 3.34 14.42 -11.70
CA ALA A 143 4.69 14.96 -11.69
C ALA A 143 5.66 13.99 -11.00
N THR A 144 6.91 13.99 -11.44
CA THR A 144 8.00 13.20 -10.85
C THR A 144 9.25 14.09 -10.72
N PRO A 145 10.05 13.96 -9.64
CA PRO A 145 9.79 13.15 -8.43
C PRO A 145 8.72 13.78 -7.53
N GLY A 146 8.33 13.05 -6.48
CA GLY A 146 7.36 13.53 -5.50
C GLY A 146 7.53 12.85 -4.14
N HIS A 147 6.46 12.85 -3.33
CA HIS A 147 6.48 12.39 -1.93
C HIS A 147 5.62 11.14 -1.68
N VAL A 148 5.04 10.55 -2.74
CA VAL A 148 4.42 9.22 -2.69
C VAL A 148 5.27 8.27 -3.52
N PHE A 149 5.46 7.06 -3.01
CA PHE A 149 6.39 6.07 -3.57
C PHE A 149 5.62 4.87 -4.12
N PRO A 150 5.32 4.83 -5.43
CA PRO A 150 4.64 3.69 -6.01
C PRO A 150 5.51 2.44 -6.00
N LEU A 151 4.85 1.32 -5.72
CA LEU A 151 5.41 -0.03 -5.79
C LEU A 151 4.67 -0.81 -6.88
N ARG A 152 5.42 -1.32 -7.85
CA ARG A 152 4.85 -2.09 -8.95
C ARG A 152 4.64 -3.55 -8.54
N ALA A 153 3.40 -3.97 -8.35
CA ALA A 153 3.06 -5.35 -8.05
C ALA A 153 3.38 -6.27 -9.26
N LYS A 154 3.82 -7.49 -8.96
CA LYS A 154 4.02 -8.52 -9.99
C LYS A 154 2.67 -8.98 -10.54
N GLU A 155 2.59 -9.16 -11.85
CA GLU A 155 1.45 -9.83 -12.47
C GLU A 155 1.29 -11.24 -11.92
N GLY A 156 0.05 -11.62 -11.60
CA GLY A 156 -0.26 -12.88 -10.92
C GLY A 156 -0.28 -12.77 -9.40
N GLY A 157 0.04 -11.59 -8.85
CA GLY A 157 -0.14 -11.27 -7.44
C GLY A 157 0.66 -12.15 -6.49
N VAL A 158 0.09 -12.46 -5.33
CA VAL A 158 0.74 -13.23 -4.25
C VAL A 158 1.13 -14.65 -4.65
N LEU A 159 0.50 -15.21 -5.67
CA LEU A 159 0.85 -16.54 -6.20
C LEU A 159 2.19 -16.54 -6.95
N VAL A 160 2.64 -15.38 -7.40
CA VAL A 160 3.92 -15.20 -8.12
C VAL A 160 4.99 -14.64 -7.19
N ARG A 161 4.63 -13.64 -6.36
CA ARG A 161 5.52 -13.06 -5.36
C ARG A 161 4.75 -12.85 -4.05
N ALA A 162 5.15 -13.58 -3.01
CA ALA A 162 4.56 -13.49 -1.68
C ALA A 162 5.07 -12.23 -0.93
N GLY A 163 4.74 -11.04 -1.43
CA GLY A 163 5.15 -9.77 -0.85
C GLY A 163 3.97 -8.90 -0.41
N HIS A 164 4.20 -7.95 0.52
CA HIS A 164 3.20 -6.99 0.99
C HIS A 164 2.58 -6.21 -0.16
N THR A 165 3.37 -5.83 -1.18
CA THR A 165 2.89 -5.11 -2.37
C THR A 165 1.82 -5.89 -3.11
N GLU A 166 2.09 -7.16 -3.42
CA GLU A 166 1.15 -8.04 -4.13
C GLU A 166 -0.08 -8.33 -3.27
N ALA A 167 0.12 -8.55 -1.98
CA ALA A 167 -0.98 -8.81 -1.05
C ALA A 167 -1.92 -7.60 -0.91
N ALA A 168 -1.39 -6.38 -0.82
CA ALA A 168 -2.20 -5.16 -0.77
C ALA A 168 -3.09 -5.01 -2.00
N VAL A 169 -2.53 -5.24 -3.20
CA VAL A 169 -3.27 -5.21 -4.47
C VAL A 169 -4.34 -6.30 -4.51
N ASP A 170 -3.98 -7.55 -4.19
CA ASP A 170 -4.91 -8.68 -4.25
C ASP A 170 -6.06 -8.54 -3.25
N ILE A 171 -5.78 -8.09 -2.01
CA ILE A 171 -6.82 -7.85 -0.99
C ILE A 171 -7.79 -6.76 -1.46
N SER A 172 -7.29 -5.65 -2.01
CA SER A 172 -8.14 -4.59 -2.55
C SER A 172 -9.05 -5.12 -3.67
N LYS A 173 -8.52 -5.90 -4.59
CA LYS A 173 -9.31 -6.53 -5.68
C LYS A 173 -10.35 -7.53 -5.15
N LEU A 174 -10.00 -8.38 -4.19
CA LEU A 174 -10.93 -9.31 -3.55
C LEU A 174 -12.02 -8.60 -2.75
N ALA A 175 -11.72 -7.40 -2.25
CA ALA A 175 -12.70 -6.51 -1.62
C ALA A 175 -13.66 -5.85 -2.62
N GLY A 176 -13.43 -5.99 -3.93
CA GLY A 176 -14.20 -5.35 -5.00
C GLY A 176 -13.81 -3.90 -5.27
N LEU A 177 -12.59 -3.53 -4.89
CA LEU A 177 -12.00 -2.19 -5.04
C LEU A 177 -10.95 -2.19 -6.16
N LYS A 178 -10.41 -1.01 -6.47
CA LYS A 178 -9.26 -0.87 -7.37
C LYS A 178 -8.04 -1.60 -6.80
N GLY A 179 -7.22 -2.17 -7.64
CA GLY A 179 -6.00 -2.88 -7.27
C GLY A 179 -4.88 -1.93 -6.81
N ALA A 180 -5.13 -1.27 -5.70
CA ALA A 180 -4.19 -0.30 -5.13
C ALA A 180 -4.35 -0.19 -3.62
#